data_d591a72f346ff9a7a237665cf3c53be6
#
_entry.id   d591a72f346ff9a7a237665cf3c53be6
#
_cell.length_a   1.000
_cell.length_b   1.000
_cell.length_c   1.000
_cell.angle_alpha   90.00
_cell.angle_beta   90.00
_cell.angle_gamma   90.00
#
_symmetry.space_group_name_H-M   'P 1'
#
loop_
_entity.id
_entity.type
_entity.pdbx_description
1 polymer ?
#
loop_
_entity_poly.entity_id
_entity_poly.type
_entity_poly.pdbx_seq_one_letter_code
_entity_poly.pdbx_strand_id
1 'polypeptide(L)'
;DGDALRTRVADLSQDQRGRTQQRVERALADLGALKGVTITTWCGSMGESVVRHLGLSATVLGNTTGEALTSSADTRAAVAGLVAAGIDILVFAGGDGTARDVFDVVGERFPVLGIPAGVKMHSGVFAVSPEAAGELLERLARGGLVGLQLREVRDIDEEAFRHDVVRAR
;
A
#
# COMPACT_ATOMS: atom_id res chain seq x y z
N ASP A 1 8.38 29.78 16.71
CA ASP A 1 8.84 28.35 16.74
C ASP A 1 8.07 27.41 15.81
N GLY A 2 7.41 27.92 14.78
CA GLY A 2 6.71 27.13 13.77
C GLY A 2 7.64 26.28 12.87
N ASP A 3 8.88 26.72 12.67
CA ASP A 3 9.86 26.02 11.82
C ASP A 3 10.40 24.73 12.43
N ALA A 4 10.57 24.67 13.74
CA ALA A 4 11.03 23.47 14.43
C ALA A 4 10.01 22.33 14.38
N LEU A 5 8.71 22.65 14.37
CA LEU A 5 7.64 21.65 14.27
C LEU A 5 7.52 21.09 12.85
N ARG A 6 7.68 21.94 11.83
CA ARG A 6 7.64 21.52 10.41
C ARG A 6 8.85 20.65 10.07
N THR A 7 10.04 20.95 10.57
CA THR A 7 11.23 20.14 10.36
C THR A 7 11.09 18.76 11.00
N ARG A 8 10.56 18.66 12.22
CA ARG A 8 10.29 17.38 12.90
C ARG A 8 9.27 16.50 12.16
N VAL A 9 8.20 17.11 11.63
CA VAL A 9 7.18 16.36 10.85
C VAL A 9 7.76 15.89 9.53
N ALA A 10 8.60 16.68 8.86
CA ALA A 10 9.27 16.29 7.63
C ALA A 10 10.25 15.13 7.88
N ASP A 11 11.03 15.17 8.93
CA ASP A 11 11.99 14.11 9.30
C ASP A 11 11.29 12.79 9.65
N LEU A 12 10.22 12.85 10.45
CA LEU A 12 9.40 11.68 10.78
C LEU A 12 8.75 11.05 9.54
N SER A 13 8.30 11.87 8.59
CA SER A 13 7.68 11.38 7.35
C SER A 13 8.69 10.72 6.42
N GLN A 14 9.94 11.19 6.37
CA GLN A 14 11.02 10.56 5.61
C GLN A 14 11.43 9.21 6.19
N ASP A 15 11.56 9.11 7.50
CA ASP A 15 11.89 7.85 8.18
C ASP A 15 10.78 6.79 8.00
N GLN A 16 9.52 7.19 8.08
CA GLN A 16 8.40 6.29 7.81
C GLN A 16 8.37 5.80 6.35
N ARG A 17 8.69 6.67 5.38
CA ARG A 17 8.77 6.27 3.96
C ARG A 17 9.90 5.28 3.72
N GLY A 18 11.08 5.50 4.30
CA GLY A 18 12.20 4.58 4.21
C GLY A 18 11.83 3.20 4.75
N ARG A 19 11.16 3.12 5.88
CA ARG A 19 10.69 1.85 6.46
C ARG A 19 9.62 1.19 5.60
N THR A 20 8.70 1.94 5.05
CA THR A 20 7.67 1.42 4.13
C THR A 20 8.32 0.87 2.88
N GLN A 21 9.26 1.60 2.29
CA GLN A 21 10.00 1.15 1.11
C GLN A 21 10.73 -0.17 1.38
N GLN A 22 11.47 -0.29 2.48
CA GLN A 22 12.17 -1.53 2.86
C GLN A 22 11.22 -2.72 3.01
N ARG A 23 10.03 -2.50 3.54
CA ARG A 23 9.02 -3.55 3.66
C ARG A 23 8.46 -3.99 2.31
N VAL A 24 8.22 -3.04 1.41
CA VAL A 24 7.82 -3.35 0.03
C VAL A 24 8.93 -4.10 -0.71
N GLU A 25 10.19 -3.69 -0.56
CA GLU A 25 11.34 -4.37 -1.15
C GLU A 25 11.41 -5.83 -0.68
N ARG A 26 11.20 -6.11 0.60
CA ARG A 26 11.16 -7.47 1.14
C ARG A 26 9.99 -8.29 0.60
N ALA A 27 8.83 -7.68 0.41
CA ALA A 27 7.66 -8.36 -0.16
C ALA A 27 7.83 -8.69 -1.64
N LEU A 28 8.53 -7.85 -2.40
CA LEU A 28 8.66 -7.96 -3.85
C LEU A 28 10.00 -8.56 -4.31
N ALA A 29 10.90 -8.91 -3.38
CA ALA A 29 12.28 -9.30 -3.69
C ALA A 29 12.39 -10.43 -4.74
N ASP A 30 11.52 -11.42 -4.67
CA ASP A 30 11.54 -12.59 -5.54
C ASP A 30 10.60 -12.48 -6.76
N LEU A 31 9.87 -11.38 -6.88
CA LEU A 31 8.85 -11.21 -7.91
C LEU A 31 9.46 -11.19 -9.33
N GLY A 32 10.67 -10.64 -9.47
CA GLY A 32 11.37 -10.57 -10.76
C GLY A 32 11.78 -11.93 -11.34
N ALA A 33 11.85 -12.97 -10.51
CA ALA A 33 12.16 -14.34 -10.94
C ALA A 33 10.93 -15.09 -11.48
N LEU A 34 9.73 -14.53 -11.30
CA LEU A 34 8.48 -15.18 -11.67
C LEU A 34 8.12 -14.90 -13.12
N LYS A 35 7.78 -15.96 -13.86
CA LYS A 35 7.30 -15.85 -15.24
C LYS A 35 5.80 -15.57 -15.27
N GLY A 36 5.37 -14.77 -16.26
CA GLY A 36 3.94 -14.47 -16.45
C GLY A 36 3.38 -13.40 -15.53
N VAL A 37 4.24 -12.70 -14.79
CA VAL A 37 3.85 -11.56 -13.95
C VAL A 37 4.10 -10.26 -14.71
N THR A 38 3.06 -9.44 -14.80
CA THR A 38 3.14 -8.07 -15.31
C THR A 38 2.91 -7.12 -14.15
N ILE A 39 3.84 -6.17 -13.97
CA ILE A 39 3.74 -5.17 -12.92
C ILE A 39 3.24 -3.87 -13.53
N THR A 40 2.18 -3.34 -12.99
CA THR A 40 1.70 -1.98 -13.25
C THR A 40 1.77 -1.19 -11.96
N THR A 41 2.35 -0.02 -11.99
CA THR A 41 2.60 0.79 -10.80
C THR A 41 2.24 2.26 -11.04
N TRP A 42 2.18 3.02 -9.96
CA TRP A 42 1.97 4.46 -10.03
C TRP A 42 3.29 5.20 -9.93
N CYS A 43 3.37 6.37 -10.57
CA CYS A 43 4.59 7.16 -10.69
C CYS A 43 5.16 7.62 -9.34
N GLY A 44 6.47 7.85 -9.33
CA GLY A 44 7.22 8.40 -8.20
C GLY A 44 7.25 7.49 -6.97
N SER A 45 7.05 8.09 -5.80
CA SER A 45 7.12 7.40 -4.51
C SER A 45 5.95 6.44 -4.24
N MET A 46 4.93 6.45 -5.11
CA MET A 46 3.75 5.59 -4.96
C MET A 46 3.90 4.21 -5.63
N GLY A 47 5.12 3.77 -5.87
CA GLY A 47 5.45 2.44 -6.35
C GLY A 47 6.58 2.40 -7.38
N GLU A 48 6.66 3.35 -8.29
CA GLU A 48 7.70 3.38 -9.34
C GLU A 48 9.12 3.33 -8.77
N SER A 49 9.40 4.12 -7.74
CA SER A 49 10.74 4.20 -7.12
C SER A 49 11.21 2.86 -6.58
N VAL A 50 10.35 2.11 -5.89
CA VAL A 50 10.71 0.80 -5.32
C VAL A 50 10.85 -0.25 -6.41
N VAL A 51 9.99 -0.26 -7.40
CA VAL A 51 10.05 -1.20 -8.53
C VAL A 51 11.33 -1.01 -9.33
N ARG A 52 11.72 0.24 -9.58
CA ARG A 52 12.99 0.57 -10.23
C ARG A 52 14.21 0.17 -9.40
N HIS A 53 14.15 0.42 -8.08
CA HIS A 53 15.24 0.04 -7.17
C HIS A 53 15.49 -1.48 -7.18
N LEU A 54 14.42 -2.27 -7.28
CA LEU A 54 14.50 -3.73 -7.39
C LEU A 54 14.87 -4.23 -8.79
N GLY A 55 15.06 -3.35 -9.77
CA GLY A 55 15.33 -3.73 -11.15
C GLY A 55 14.18 -4.44 -11.86
N LEU A 56 12.95 -4.27 -11.37
CA LEU A 56 11.76 -4.87 -11.96
C LEU A 56 11.24 -4.03 -13.13
N SER A 57 10.82 -4.70 -14.19
CA SER A 57 10.13 -4.04 -15.30
C SER A 57 8.67 -3.79 -14.94
N ALA A 58 8.19 -2.57 -15.17
CA ALA A 58 6.81 -2.22 -14.89
C ALA A 58 6.27 -1.18 -15.87
N THR A 59 4.96 -1.21 -16.07
CA THR A 59 4.23 -0.12 -16.70
C THR A 59 3.92 0.93 -15.64
N VAL A 60 4.36 2.16 -15.85
CA VAL A 60 4.14 3.26 -14.90
C VAL A 60 2.98 4.11 -15.38
N LEU A 61 1.99 4.30 -14.51
CA LEU A 61 0.81 5.12 -14.74
C LEU A 61 0.85 6.40 -13.89
N GLY A 62 0.03 7.36 -14.30
CA GLY A 62 -0.18 8.63 -13.58
C GLY A 62 0.93 9.63 -13.77
N ASN A 63 0.69 10.81 -13.21
CA ASN A 63 1.64 11.90 -13.13
C ASN A 63 1.75 12.33 -11.68
N THR A 64 2.97 12.54 -11.19
CA THR A 64 3.14 13.18 -9.89
C THR A 64 2.80 14.65 -10.03
N THR A 65 2.01 15.16 -9.12
CA THR A 65 1.72 16.60 -9.02
C THR A 65 2.92 17.42 -8.53
N GLY A 66 4.09 16.80 -8.41
CA GLY A 66 5.34 17.47 -8.02
C GLY A 66 5.47 17.74 -6.51
N GLU A 67 4.52 17.34 -5.71
CA GLU A 67 4.60 17.47 -4.26
C GLU A 67 5.35 16.28 -3.62
N ALA A 68 6.23 16.60 -2.67
CA ALA A 68 7.05 15.59 -1.97
C ALA A 68 6.22 14.67 -1.05
N LEU A 69 4.98 15.06 -0.75
CA LEU A 69 4.05 14.34 0.14
C LEU A 69 2.82 13.90 -0.66
N THR A 70 2.54 12.61 -0.62
CA THR A 70 1.31 12.04 -1.16
C THR A 70 0.16 12.19 -0.16
N SER A 71 -1.03 12.45 -0.68
CA SER A 71 -2.27 12.60 0.08
C SER A 71 -3.19 11.38 -0.07
N SER A 72 -4.25 11.35 0.73
CA SER A 72 -5.35 10.41 0.59
C SER A 72 -6.01 10.49 -0.80
N ALA A 73 -6.12 11.70 -1.37
CA ALA A 73 -6.64 11.90 -2.72
C ALA A 73 -5.72 11.28 -3.79
N ASP A 74 -4.40 11.37 -3.63
CA ASP A 74 -3.43 10.75 -4.54
C ASP A 74 -3.53 9.22 -4.47
N THR A 75 -3.70 8.66 -3.28
CA THR A 75 -3.92 7.22 -3.10
C THR A 75 -5.17 6.76 -3.84
N ARG A 76 -6.29 7.44 -3.68
CA ARG A 76 -7.54 7.09 -4.37
C ARG A 76 -7.42 7.23 -5.89
N ALA A 77 -6.76 8.27 -6.38
CA ALA A 77 -6.52 8.45 -7.80
C ALA A 77 -5.65 7.33 -8.39
N ALA A 78 -4.59 6.95 -7.68
CA ALA A 78 -3.73 5.85 -8.08
C ALA A 78 -4.48 4.51 -8.13
N VAL A 79 -5.26 4.20 -7.10
CA VAL A 79 -6.07 2.97 -7.04
C VAL A 79 -7.06 2.93 -8.21
N ALA A 80 -7.78 4.02 -8.45
CA ALA A 80 -8.74 4.10 -9.56
C ALA A 80 -8.06 3.89 -10.93
N GLY A 81 -6.90 4.51 -11.15
CA GLY A 81 -6.14 4.38 -12.39
C GLY A 81 -5.59 2.96 -12.60
N LEU A 82 -5.07 2.33 -11.56
CA LEU A 82 -4.56 0.97 -11.62
C LEU A 82 -5.68 -0.04 -11.90
N VAL A 83 -6.81 0.06 -11.22
CA VAL A 83 -7.98 -0.80 -11.47
C VAL A 83 -8.50 -0.62 -12.88
N ALA A 84 -8.61 0.62 -13.38
CA ALA A 84 -9.02 0.90 -14.75
C ALA A 84 -8.05 0.34 -15.81
N ALA A 85 -6.77 0.18 -15.46
CA ALA A 85 -5.76 -0.44 -16.33
C ALA A 85 -5.91 -1.97 -16.45
N GLY A 86 -6.80 -2.60 -15.69
CA GLY A 86 -7.11 -4.03 -15.81
C GLY A 86 -6.18 -4.95 -15.03
N ILE A 87 -5.64 -4.50 -13.89
CA ILE A 87 -4.86 -5.37 -13.00
C ILE A 87 -5.77 -6.46 -12.39
N ASP A 88 -5.17 -7.61 -12.04
CA ASP A 88 -5.89 -8.73 -11.41
C ASP A 88 -5.95 -8.62 -9.89
N ILE A 89 -4.94 -8.03 -9.28
CA ILE A 89 -4.84 -7.80 -7.84
C ILE A 89 -4.15 -6.46 -7.57
N LEU A 90 -4.68 -5.73 -6.61
CA LEU A 90 -4.05 -4.51 -6.11
C LEU A 90 -3.17 -4.82 -4.91
N VAL A 91 -1.90 -4.47 -4.97
CA VAL A 91 -0.97 -4.55 -3.85
C VAL A 91 -0.66 -3.13 -3.39
N PHE A 92 -0.82 -2.88 -2.11
CA PHE A 92 -0.50 -1.57 -1.53
C PHE A 92 0.29 -1.73 -0.23
N ALA A 93 1.04 -0.72 0.13
CA ALA A 93 1.76 -0.66 1.40
C ALA A 93 1.29 0.53 2.23
N GLY A 94 1.06 0.32 3.51
CA GLY A 94 0.58 1.37 4.39
C GLY A 94 0.03 0.83 5.70
N GLY A 95 -0.81 1.61 6.33
CA GLY A 95 -1.58 1.28 7.53
C GLY A 95 -3.08 1.30 7.27
N ASP A 96 -3.87 1.31 8.34
CA ASP A 96 -5.34 1.26 8.26
C ASP A 96 -5.95 2.46 7.50
N GLY A 97 -5.36 3.65 7.59
CA GLY A 97 -5.78 4.81 6.81
C GLY A 97 -5.64 4.60 5.30
N THR A 98 -4.52 3.99 4.86
CA THR A 98 -4.32 3.62 3.44
C THR A 98 -5.31 2.54 3.01
N ALA A 99 -5.54 1.54 3.86
CA ALA A 99 -6.52 0.49 3.60
C ALA A 99 -7.92 1.06 3.39
N ARG A 100 -8.29 2.07 4.15
CA ARG A 100 -9.56 2.78 3.98
C ARG A 100 -9.64 3.54 2.67
N ASP A 101 -8.59 4.28 2.30
CA ASP A 101 -8.55 4.97 1.01
C ASP A 101 -8.68 4.02 -0.17
N VAL A 102 -8.05 2.85 -0.08
CA VAL A 102 -8.21 1.77 -1.07
C VAL A 102 -9.64 1.27 -1.09
N PHE A 103 -10.22 0.97 0.07
CA PHE A 103 -11.60 0.49 0.18
C PHE A 103 -12.62 1.49 -0.37
N ASP A 104 -12.43 2.79 -0.16
CA ASP A 104 -13.31 3.85 -0.68
C ASP A 104 -13.42 3.81 -2.22
N VAL A 105 -12.40 3.28 -2.91
CA VAL A 105 -12.39 3.15 -4.37
C VAL A 105 -12.88 1.80 -4.84
N VAL A 106 -12.36 0.71 -4.25
CA VAL A 106 -12.61 -0.66 -4.76
C VAL A 106 -13.80 -1.35 -4.10
N GLY A 107 -14.18 -0.92 -2.90
CA GLY A 107 -15.21 -1.57 -2.10
C GLY A 107 -14.88 -3.05 -1.88
N GLU A 108 -15.90 -3.91 -1.94
CA GLU A 108 -15.78 -5.36 -1.74
C GLU A 108 -15.55 -6.13 -3.05
N ARG A 109 -15.39 -5.44 -4.18
CA ARG A 109 -15.46 -6.05 -5.52
C ARG A 109 -14.12 -6.40 -6.13
N PHE A 110 -13.01 -5.96 -5.52
CA PHE A 110 -11.69 -6.10 -6.12
C PHE A 110 -10.70 -6.77 -5.15
N PRO A 111 -9.89 -7.74 -5.63
CA PRO A 111 -8.88 -8.38 -4.81
C PRO A 111 -7.78 -7.39 -4.40
N VAL A 112 -7.51 -7.30 -3.11
CA VAL A 112 -6.46 -6.43 -2.56
C VAL A 112 -5.57 -7.20 -1.59
N LEU A 113 -4.31 -6.81 -1.53
CA LEU A 113 -3.34 -7.32 -0.58
C LEU A 113 -2.54 -6.16 0.01
N GLY A 114 -2.61 -5.98 1.31
CA GLY A 114 -1.83 -4.99 2.04
C GLY A 114 -0.48 -5.54 2.52
N ILE A 115 0.60 -4.82 2.19
CA ILE A 115 1.91 -5.03 2.81
C ILE A 115 1.95 -4.20 4.09
N PRO A 116 2.14 -4.83 5.26
CA PRO A 116 2.06 -4.13 6.53
C PRO A 116 3.21 -3.13 6.69
N ALA A 117 2.91 -1.84 6.80
CA ALA A 117 3.89 -0.77 6.98
C ALA A 117 3.65 0.07 8.25
N GLY A 118 2.52 -0.10 8.91
CA GLY A 118 2.15 0.55 10.18
C GLY A 118 2.59 -0.24 11.42
N VAL A 119 2.41 0.37 12.59
CA VAL A 119 2.76 -0.21 13.90
C VAL A 119 1.58 -0.94 14.53
N LYS A 120 0.38 -0.40 14.39
CA LYS A 120 -0.87 -0.99 14.86
C LYS A 120 -1.85 -1.03 13.71
N MET A 121 -2.14 -2.22 13.20
CA MET A 121 -3.05 -2.40 12.08
C MET A 121 -4.14 -3.37 12.48
N HIS A 122 -5.37 -2.99 12.19
CA HIS A 122 -6.57 -3.74 12.59
C HIS A 122 -7.34 -4.28 11.37
N SER A 123 -7.03 -3.77 10.17
CA SER A 123 -7.69 -4.21 8.94
C SER A 123 -7.22 -5.59 8.51
N GLY A 124 -8.16 -6.46 8.17
CA GLY A 124 -7.89 -7.84 7.75
C GLY A 124 -7.29 -8.01 6.35
N VAL A 125 -7.03 -6.92 5.63
CA VAL A 125 -6.45 -6.94 4.26
C VAL A 125 -4.93 -7.07 4.25
N PHE A 126 -4.28 -6.90 5.40
CA PHE A 126 -2.82 -6.98 5.53
C PHE A 126 -2.34 -8.43 5.68
N ALA A 127 -1.26 -8.76 4.98
CA ALA A 127 -0.49 -9.95 5.30
C ALA A 127 0.11 -9.84 6.71
N VAL A 128 0.45 -10.96 7.31
CA VAL A 128 1.05 -10.99 8.66
C VAL A 128 2.48 -10.43 8.68
N SER A 129 3.15 -10.44 7.53
CA SER A 129 4.48 -9.85 7.32
C SER A 129 4.69 -9.48 5.86
N PRO A 130 5.69 -8.65 5.53
CA PRO A 130 6.08 -8.40 4.15
C PRO A 130 6.44 -9.67 3.39
N GLU A 131 7.15 -10.59 4.02
CA GLU A 131 7.53 -11.88 3.45
C GLU A 131 6.31 -12.75 3.12
N ALA A 132 5.33 -12.78 4.01
CA ALA A 132 4.07 -13.50 3.78
C ALA A 132 3.28 -12.91 2.60
N ALA A 133 3.33 -11.59 2.41
CA ALA A 133 2.76 -10.95 1.22
C ALA A 133 3.48 -11.43 -0.06
N GLY A 134 4.80 -11.49 -0.04
CA GLY A 134 5.62 -12.01 -1.15
C GLY A 134 5.29 -13.46 -1.50
N GLU A 135 5.19 -14.33 -0.49
CA GLU A 135 4.80 -15.74 -0.68
C GLU A 135 3.41 -15.90 -1.30
N LEU A 136 2.45 -15.06 -0.89
CA LEU A 136 1.12 -15.03 -1.46
C LEU A 136 1.15 -14.65 -2.95
N LEU A 137 1.91 -13.61 -3.30
CA LEU A 137 2.07 -13.16 -4.69
C LEU A 137 2.75 -14.23 -5.54
N GLU A 138 3.75 -14.90 -5.01
CA GLU A 138 4.42 -16.02 -5.68
C GLU A 138 3.46 -17.17 -5.96
N ARG A 139 2.64 -17.57 -4.98
CA ARG A 139 1.62 -18.61 -5.18
C ARG A 139 0.60 -18.23 -6.24
N LEU A 140 0.13 -16.97 -6.25
CA LEU A 140 -0.77 -16.46 -7.27
C LEU A 140 -0.13 -16.51 -8.66
N ALA A 141 1.11 -16.06 -8.78
CA ALA A 141 1.85 -16.04 -10.04
C ALA A 141 2.07 -17.44 -10.62
N ARG A 142 2.23 -18.45 -9.76
CA ARG A 142 2.40 -19.87 -10.15
C ARG A 142 1.07 -20.58 -10.40
N GLY A 143 -0.06 -19.87 -10.38
CA GLY A 143 -1.40 -20.45 -10.57
C GLY A 143 -1.93 -21.22 -9.37
N GLY A 144 -1.35 -21.01 -8.17
CA GLY A 144 -1.85 -21.60 -6.94
C GLY A 144 -3.21 -21.02 -6.55
N LEU A 145 -4.10 -21.86 -6.01
CA LEU A 145 -5.39 -21.40 -5.49
C LEU A 145 -5.16 -20.61 -4.21
N VAL A 146 -5.43 -19.31 -4.28
CA VAL A 146 -5.50 -18.43 -3.12
C VAL A 146 -6.97 -18.13 -2.86
N GLY A 147 -7.45 -18.48 -1.67
CA GLY A 147 -8.80 -18.17 -1.26
C GLY A 147 -8.97 -16.66 -1.07
N LEU A 148 -9.88 -16.05 -1.81
CA LEU A 148 -10.32 -14.68 -1.56
C LEU A 148 -11.37 -14.70 -0.44
N GLN A 149 -11.16 -13.83 0.55
CA GLN A 149 -12.08 -13.67 1.67
C GLN A 149 -12.43 -12.18 1.84
N LEU A 150 -13.68 -11.92 2.15
CA LEU A 150 -14.08 -10.61 2.63
C LEU A 150 -13.46 -10.39 4.02
N ARG A 151 -12.76 -9.28 4.16
CA ARG A 151 -12.12 -8.85 5.41
C ARG A 151 -12.52 -7.43 5.74
N GLU A 152 -12.67 -7.18 7.01
CA GLU A 152 -13.05 -5.88 7.52
C GLU A 152 -11.88 -4.89 7.39
N VAL A 153 -12.15 -3.71 6.86
CA VAL A 153 -11.24 -2.56 6.93
C VAL A 153 -11.64 -1.73 8.14
N ARG A 154 -10.70 -1.50 9.03
CA ARG A 154 -10.92 -0.77 10.28
C ARG A 154 -10.08 0.49 10.28
N ASP A 155 -10.71 1.58 10.66
CA ASP A 155 -10.04 2.82 11.00
C ASP A 155 -10.43 3.18 12.43
N ILE A 156 -9.46 3.63 13.20
CA ILE A 156 -9.70 4.09 14.58
C ILE A 156 -9.92 5.58 14.51
N ASP A 157 -11.08 6.02 14.99
CA ASP A 157 -11.35 7.44 15.19
C ASP A 157 -10.44 7.98 16.31
N GLU A 158 -9.37 8.69 15.91
CA GLU A 158 -8.38 9.23 16.86
C GLU A 158 -8.99 10.26 17.81
N GLU A 159 -10.06 10.96 17.41
CA GLU A 159 -10.79 11.88 18.30
C GLU A 159 -11.55 11.11 19.38
N ALA A 160 -12.18 10.00 19.01
CA ALA A 160 -12.88 9.15 19.96
C ALA A 160 -11.90 8.47 20.94
N PHE A 161 -10.68 8.16 20.49
CA PHE A 161 -9.65 7.57 21.35
C PHE A 161 -9.15 8.54 22.43
N ARG A 162 -9.11 9.83 22.13
CA ARG A 162 -8.76 10.87 23.14
C ARG A 162 -9.80 11.01 24.26
N HIS A 163 -11.00 10.51 24.06
CA HIS A 163 -12.12 10.54 25.00
C HIS A 163 -12.50 9.16 25.53
N ASP A 164 -11.58 8.18 25.53
CA ASP A 164 -11.81 6.79 25.96
C ASP A 164 -12.99 6.07 25.25
N VAL A 165 -13.40 6.54 24.08
CA VAL A 165 -14.46 5.92 23.29
C VAL A 165 -13.86 5.39 21.98
N VAL A 166 -13.61 4.09 21.92
CA VAL A 166 -13.20 3.42 20.69
C VAL A 166 -14.43 3.14 19.82
N ARG A 167 -14.52 3.77 18.66
CA ARG A 167 -15.49 3.44 17.61
C ARG A 167 -14.75 2.87 16.41
N ALA A 168 -15.07 1.63 16.04
CA ALA A 168 -14.71 1.08 14.75
C ALA A 168 -15.72 1.59 13.70
N ARG A 169 -15.24 2.04 12.53
CA ARG A 169 -16.05 2.36 11.36
C ARG A 169 -15.90 1.27 10.34
#